data_2891f9a0b182c8bc2f0086eba435ebf7
#
_entry.id   2891f9a0b182c8bc2f0086eba435ebf7
#
_cell.length_a   1.000
_cell.length_b   1.000
_cell.length_c   1.000
_cell.angle_alpha   90.00
_cell.angle_beta   90.00
_cell.angle_gamma   90.00
#
_symmetry.space_group_name_H-M   'P 1'
#
loop_
_entity.id
_entity.type
_entity.pdbx_description
1 polymer ?
#
loop_
_entity_poly.entity_id
_entity_poly.type
_entity_poly.pdbx_seq_one_letter_code
_entity_poly.pdbx_strand_id
1 'polypeptide(L)'
;MITVLTSRLAATASLVSLLALAPARAADPPGVLWETTSQVAMAGMPMQMPAQTAKVCSAKNWTKPPPGGDKSCVASDYKMVGNKATWKMQCSGQMPMQGTGEMTFEGPDSYTGAIQATSQGMNMTIKLSGKKVGTCDNPQ
;
A
#
# COMPACT_ATOMS: atom_id res chain seq x y z
N MET A 1 7.41 -88.95 15.37
CA MET A 1 8.27 -87.89 14.75
C MET A 1 7.34 -86.80 14.32
N ILE A 2 7.30 -85.70 15.07
CA ILE A 2 6.40 -84.56 14.81
C ILE A 2 7.27 -83.44 14.34
N THR A 3 7.09 -83.03 13.07
CA THR A 3 7.82 -81.94 12.44
C THR A 3 7.02 -80.65 12.64
N VAL A 4 7.53 -79.74 13.44
CA VAL A 4 6.93 -78.42 13.68
C VAL A 4 7.36 -77.43 12.58
N LEU A 5 6.38 -76.94 11.78
CA LEU A 5 6.56 -75.99 10.76
C LEU A 5 6.37 -74.57 11.37
N THR A 6 7.45 -73.81 11.52
CA THR A 6 7.42 -72.41 12.00
C THR A 6 7.15 -71.47 10.83
N SER A 7 5.91 -70.99 10.81
CA SER A 7 5.49 -69.94 9.87
C SER A 7 6.03 -68.53 10.32
N ARG A 8 6.89 -67.87 9.51
CA ARG A 8 7.35 -66.53 9.75
C ARG A 8 6.36 -65.57 9.07
N LEU A 9 5.61 -64.83 9.87
CA LEU A 9 4.83 -63.69 9.39
C LEU A 9 5.77 -62.51 9.15
N ALA A 10 5.91 -62.10 7.90
CA ALA A 10 6.56 -60.86 7.53
C ALA A 10 5.53 -59.69 7.64
N ALA A 11 5.69 -58.84 8.62
CA ALA A 11 4.92 -57.61 8.76
C ALA A 11 5.49 -56.55 7.84
N THR A 12 4.79 -56.24 6.75
CA THR A 12 5.12 -55.09 5.87
C THR A 12 4.52 -53.82 6.47
N ALA A 13 5.36 -52.99 7.06
CA ALA A 13 5.00 -51.66 7.52
C ALA A 13 4.87 -50.70 6.32
N SER A 14 3.63 -50.37 5.94
CA SER A 14 3.35 -49.33 4.95
C SER A 14 3.53 -47.96 5.57
N LEU A 15 4.61 -47.26 5.20
CA LEU A 15 4.78 -45.83 5.51
C LEU A 15 3.80 -45.01 4.65
N VAL A 16 2.73 -44.55 5.26
CA VAL A 16 1.87 -43.51 4.66
C VAL A 16 2.55 -42.18 4.81
N SER A 17 3.18 -41.68 3.70
CA SER A 17 3.72 -40.33 3.64
C SER A 17 2.57 -39.32 3.52
N LEU A 18 2.22 -38.64 4.61
CA LEU A 18 1.36 -37.47 4.57
C LEU A 18 2.12 -36.35 3.85
N LEU A 19 1.82 -36.13 2.57
CA LEU A 19 2.19 -34.86 1.89
C LEU A 19 1.33 -33.76 2.52
N ALA A 20 1.94 -32.94 3.37
CA ALA A 20 1.36 -31.68 3.82
C ALA A 20 1.25 -30.73 2.63
N LEU A 21 0.05 -30.58 2.06
CA LEU A 21 -0.26 -29.50 1.13
C LEU A 21 -0.20 -28.19 1.92
N ALA A 22 0.93 -27.48 1.84
CA ALA A 22 0.99 -26.11 2.30
C ALA A 22 0.03 -25.28 1.42
N PRO A 23 -0.85 -24.45 2.03
CA PRO A 23 -1.71 -23.57 1.24
C PRO A 23 -0.82 -22.61 0.44
N ALA A 24 -0.90 -22.71 -0.88
CA ALA A 24 -0.29 -21.72 -1.76
C ALA A 24 -0.98 -20.37 -1.49
N ARG A 25 -0.28 -19.45 -0.83
CA ARG A 25 -0.74 -18.07 -0.74
C ARG A 25 -0.80 -17.54 -2.16
N ALA A 26 -1.99 -17.15 -2.61
CA ALA A 26 -2.14 -16.42 -3.84
C ALA A 26 -1.28 -15.15 -3.73
N ALA A 27 -0.33 -14.97 -4.65
CA ALA A 27 0.44 -13.74 -4.71
C ALA A 27 -0.53 -12.58 -4.98
N ASP A 28 -0.36 -11.48 -4.25
CA ASP A 28 -1.14 -10.26 -4.51
C ASP A 28 -0.97 -9.84 -5.97
N PRO A 29 -2.04 -9.35 -6.60
CA PRO A 29 -1.95 -8.89 -7.98
C PRO A 29 -0.90 -7.78 -8.11
N PRO A 30 -0.11 -7.76 -9.19
CA PRO A 30 0.92 -6.75 -9.37
C PRO A 30 0.33 -5.34 -9.32
N GLY A 31 0.98 -4.45 -8.58
CA GLY A 31 0.63 -3.06 -8.45
C GLY A 31 1.22 -2.18 -9.56
N VAL A 32 0.94 -0.90 -9.45
CA VAL A 32 1.50 0.15 -10.29
C VAL A 32 2.58 0.90 -9.50
N LEU A 33 3.76 1.01 -10.08
CA LEU A 33 4.85 1.81 -9.52
C LEU A 33 4.73 3.24 -10.01
N TRP A 34 4.51 4.14 -9.05
CA TRP A 34 4.42 5.57 -9.29
C TRP A 34 5.69 6.28 -8.83
N GLU A 35 6.18 7.20 -9.62
CA GLU A 35 7.12 8.21 -9.16
C GLU A 35 6.31 9.42 -8.71
N THR A 36 6.27 9.67 -7.41
CA THR A 36 5.47 10.72 -6.79
C THR A 36 6.37 11.85 -6.33
N THR A 37 6.06 13.07 -6.75
CA THR A 37 6.72 14.28 -6.29
C THR A 37 5.78 15.04 -5.35
N SER A 38 6.28 15.43 -4.19
CA SER A 38 5.56 16.24 -3.20
C SER A 38 6.31 17.53 -2.90
N GLN A 39 5.57 18.62 -2.76
CA GLN A 39 6.11 19.92 -2.39
C GLN A 39 5.22 20.58 -1.33
N VAL A 40 5.82 20.97 -0.22
CA VAL A 40 5.12 21.60 0.90
C VAL A 40 5.27 23.12 0.80
N ALA A 41 4.15 23.82 0.90
CA ALA A 41 4.08 25.28 1.04
C ALA A 41 3.35 25.63 2.33
N MET A 42 3.89 26.52 3.13
CA MET A 42 3.28 27.01 4.36
C MET A 42 2.65 28.37 4.13
N ALA A 43 1.42 28.56 4.61
CA ALA A 43 0.75 29.86 4.49
C ALA A 43 1.51 30.93 5.28
N GLY A 44 1.75 32.07 4.66
CA GLY A 44 2.45 33.21 5.28
C GLY A 44 3.98 33.13 5.27
N MET A 45 4.58 32.07 4.74
CA MET A 45 6.02 31.99 4.52
C MET A 45 6.36 32.03 3.03
N PRO A 46 7.24 32.93 2.58
CA PRO A 46 7.66 32.99 1.18
C PRO A 46 8.57 31.82 0.77
N MET A 47 8.99 30.99 1.74
CA MET A 47 9.87 29.85 1.50
C MET A 47 9.05 28.62 1.18
N GLN A 48 9.27 28.08 -0.01
CA GLN A 48 8.79 26.73 -0.38
C GLN A 48 9.86 25.70 -0.02
N MET A 49 9.43 24.60 0.60
CA MET A 49 10.35 23.49 0.82
C MET A 49 10.70 22.84 -0.53
N PRO A 50 11.94 22.35 -0.69
CA PRO A 50 12.32 21.67 -1.92
C PRO A 50 11.40 20.48 -2.19
N ALA A 51 11.07 20.27 -3.46
CA ALA A 51 10.25 19.14 -3.88
C ALA A 51 10.99 17.82 -3.57
N GLN A 52 10.26 16.85 -3.05
CA GLN A 52 10.76 15.51 -2.76
C GLN A 52 10.11 14.51 -3.69
N THR A 53 10.91 13.63 -4.27
CA THR A 53 10.42 12.57 -5.16
C THR A 53 10.68 11.21 -4.52
N ALA A 54 9.65 10.35 -4.54
CA ALA A 54 9.71 9.00 -4.04
C ALA A 54 8.98 8.04 -4.99
N LYS A 55 9.37 6.77 -4.98
CA LYS A 55 8.65 5.71 -5.69
C LYS A 55 7.68 5.05 -4.74
N VAL A 56 6.42 4.95 -5.14
CA VAL A 56 5.31 4.38 -4.36
C VAL A 56 4.65 3.27 -5.16
N CYS A 57 4.52 2.10 -4.54
CA CYS A 57 3.79 0.96 -5.11
C CYS A 57 2.34 1.00 -4.63
N SER A 58 1.40 1.17 -5.55
CA SER A 58 -0.03 1.22 -5.24
C SER A 58 -0.81 0.13 -5.98
N ALA A 59 -1.94 -0.27 -5.42
CA ALA A 59 -2.86 -1.17 -6.12
C ALA A 59 -3.35 -0.55 -7.45
N LYS A 60 -3.64 -1.38 -8.44
CA LYS A 60 -4.17 -0.90 -9.73
C LYS A 60 -5.46 -0.12 -9.58
N ASN A 61 -6.31 -0.55 -8.65
CA ASN A 61 -7.56 0.12 -8.35
C ASN A 61 -7.37 0.96 -7.09
N TRP A 62 -7.38 2.25 -7.24
CA TRP A 62 -7.30 3.19 -6.14
C TRP A 62 -8.57 3.14 -5.30
N THR A 63 -8.60 2.26 -4.32
CA THR A 63 -9.67 2.16 -3.31
C THR A 63 -9.32 2.88 -2.02
N LYS A 64 -8.10 3.37 -1.95
CA LYS A 64 -7.52 4.10 -0.81
C LYS A 64 -6.69 5.26 -1.34
N PRO A 65 -6.51 6.34 -0.57
CA PRO A 65 -5.52 7.35 -0.92
C PRO A 65 -4.12 6.73 -1.01
N PRO A 66 -3.20 7.35 -1.76
CA PRO A 66 -1.82 6.89 -1.76
C PRO A 66 -1.32 6.83 -0.31
N PRO A 67 -0.56 5.78 0.05
CA PRO A 67 -0.02 5.68 1.38
C PRO A 67 0.81 6.93 1.67
N GLY A 68 0.40 7.68 2.67
CA GLY A 68 1.24 8.74 3.23
C GLY A 68 2.50 8.09 3.81
N GLY A 69 3.65 8.72 3.64
CA GLY A 69 4.93 8.18 4.13
C GLY A 69 5.01 7.97 5.65
N ASP A 70 4.02 8.44 6.40
CA ASP A 70 3.96 8.33 7.86
C ASP A 70 2.83 7.36 8.28
N LYS A 71 3.21 6.29 8.97
CA LYS A 71 2.28 5.28 9.49
C LYS A 71 1.33 5.82 10.58
N SER A 72 1.62 6.99 11.14
CA SER A 72 0.75 7.67 12.11
C SER A 72 -0.43 8.38 11.46
N CYS A 73 -0.49 8.44 10.13
CA CYS A 73 -1.55 9.08 9.38
C CYS A 73 -2.62 8.08 8.95
N VAL A 74 -3.87 8.40 9.25
CA VAL A 74 -5.05 7.63 8.84
C VAL A 74 -5.85 8.45 7.83
N ALA A 75 -6.17 7.82 6.71
CA ALA A 75 -7.07 8.38 5.72
C ALA A 75 -8.50 7.83 5.91
N SER A 76 -9.48 8.67 5.74
CA SER A 76 -10.91 8.35 5.84
C SER A 76 -11.71 9.04 4.73
N ASP A 77 -12.99 8.67 4.60
CA ASP A 77 -13.93 9.30 3.66
C ASP A 77 -13.44 9.35 2.21
N TYR A 78 -12.70 8.33 1.79
CA TYR A 78 -12.24 8.23 0.40
C TYR A 78 -13.41 8.11 -0.57
N LYS A 79 -13.44 8.99 -1.55
CA LYS A 79 -14.44 8.99 -2.63
C LYS A 79 -13.75 9.19 -3.97
N MET A 80 -14.20 8.43 -4.97
CA MET A 80 -13.80 8.60 -6.37
C MET A 80 -15.02 9.01 -7.17
N VAL A 81 -14.96 10.16 -7.82
CA VAL A 81 -16.03 10.65 -8.72
C VAL A 81 -15.38 11.01 -10.06
N GLY A 82 -15.69 10.24 -11.08
CA GLY A 82 -15.00 10.34 -12.36
C GLY A 82 -13.52 10.06 -12.21
N ASN A 83 -12.69 11.01 -12.57
CA ASN A 83 -11.23 10.95 -12.44
C ASN A 83 -10.69 11.69 -11.20
N LYS A 84 -11.56 12.14 -10.30
CA LYS A 84 -11.18 12.89 -9.09
C LYS A 84 -11.40 12.06 -7.83
N ALA A 85 -10.35 11.90 -7.03
CA ALA A 85 -10.39 11.31 -5.71
C ALA A 85 -10.33 12.40 -4.63
N THR A 86 -11.07 12.20 -3.55
CA THR A 86 -11.03 13.05 -2.36
C THR A 86 -11.00 12.20 -1.10
N TRP A 87 -10.34 12.67 -0.05
CA TRP A 87 -10.27 11.99 1.25
C TRP A 87 -10.01 12.98 2.38
N LYS A 88 -10.21 12.52 3.60
CA LYS A 88 -9.74 13.18 4.83
C LYS A 88 -8.50 12.48 5.35
N MET A 89 -7.64 13.21 6.01
CA MET A 89 -6.43 12.70 6.62
C MET A 89 -6.30 13.21 8.06
N GLN A 90 -5.90 12.31 8.96
CA GLN A 90 -5.58 12.64 10.34
C GLN A 90 -4.30 11.90 10.73
N CYS A 91 -3.32 12.64 11.20
CA CYS A 91 -2.04 12.14 11.68
C CYS A 91 -1.94 12.37 13.20
N SER A 92 -1.49 11.35 13.93
CA SER A 92 -1.38 11.37 15.40
C SER A 92 0.06 11.30 15.93
N GLY A 93 1.06 11.56 15.08
CA GLY A 93 2.48 11.52 15.44
C GLY A 93 2.95 12.69 16.30
N GLN A 94 4.26 12.93 16.31
CA GLN A 94 4.87 14.05 17.05
C GLN A 94 4.36 15.43 16.60
N MET A 95 3.93 15.55 15.35
CA MET A 95 3.23 16.70 14.83
C MET A 95 1.82 16.29 14.39
N PRO A 96 0.82 16.39 15.30
CA PRO A 96 -0.55 16.08 14.93
C PRO A 96 -1.03 17.00 13.81
N MET A 97 -1.61 16.41 12.78
CA MET A 97 -2.04 17.13 11.59
C MET A 97 -3.40 16.59 11.14
N GLN A 98 -4.24 17.46 10.67
CA GLN A 98 -5.50 17.07 10.02
C GLN A 98 -5.67 17.82 8.71
N GLY A 99 -6.34 17.20 7.76
CA GLY A 99 -6.51 17.83 6.46
C GLY A 99 -7.44 17.08 5.51
N THR A 100 -7.56 17.64 4.34
CA THR A 100 -8.30 17.04 3.22
C THR A 100 -7.37 16.95 2.01
N GLY A 101 -7.44 15.82 1.32
CA GLY A 101 -6.72 15.60 0.08
C GLY A 101 -7.66 15.54 -1.10
N GLU A 102 -7.17 15.99 -2.23
CA GLU A 102 -7.78 15.76 -3.53
C GLU A 102 -6.71 15.37 -4.55
N MET A 103 -7.10 14.56 -5.52
CA MET A 103 -6.25 14.11 -6.59
C MET A 103 -7.06 13.94 -7.86
N THR A 104 -6.52 14.38 -8.98
CA THR A 104 -7.13 14.22 -10.30
C THR A 104 -6.21 13.37 -11.16
N PHE A 105 -6.76 12.30 -11.71
CA PHE A 105 -6.05 11.45 -12.66
C PHE A 105 -6.12 12.06 -14.06
N GLU A 106 -4.96 12.31 -14.64
CA GLU A 106 -4.80 12.84 -16.00
C GLU A 106 -4.50 11.67 -16.95
N GLY A 107 -5.51 10.83 -17.17
CA GLY A 107 -5.35 9.57 -17.90
C GLY A 107 -4.81 8.42 -17.03
N PRO A 108 -4.30 7.34 -17.64
CA PRO A 108 -3.88 6.13 -16.94
C PRO A 108 -2.49 6.22 -16.29
N ASP A 109 -1.69 7.23 -16.64
CA ASP A 109 -0.26 7.26 -16.36
C ASP A 109 0.20 8.47 -15.53
N SER A 110 -0.69 9.39 -15.20
CA SER A 110 -0.34 10.56 -14.40
C SER A 110 -1.50 11.03 -13.51
N TYR A 111 -1.15 11.71 -12.43
CA TYR A 111 -2.08 12.42 -11.57
C TYR A 111 -1.45 13.69 -11.02
N THR A 112 -2.28 14.65 -10.68
CA THR A 112 -1.94 15.82 -9.88
C THR A 112 -2.89 15.93 -8.69
N GLY A 113 -2.48 16.59 -7.63
CA GLY A 113 -3.31 16.74 -6.44
C GLY A 113 -2.75 17.72 -5.43
N ALA A 114 -3.51 17.90 -4.37
CA ALA A 114 -3.11 18.72 -3.24
C ALA A 114 -3.72 18.17 -1.94
N ILE A 115 -2.98 18.34 -0.85
CA ILE A 115 -3.48 18.13 0.51
C ILE A 115 -3.46 19.48 1.20
N GLN A 116 -4.62 19.91 1.69
CA GLN A 116 -4.75 21.07 2.56
C GLN A 116 -4.75 20.55 4.00
N ALA A 117 -3.76 20.95 4.78
CA ALA A 117 -3.59 20.44 6.13
C ALA A 117 -3.36 21.57 7.14
N THR A 118 -3.74 21.32 8.38
CA THR A 118 -3.50 22.20 9.51
C THR A 118 -2.77 21.41 10.61
N SER A 119 -1.68 21.95 11.11
CA SER A 119 -0.93 21.43 12.24
C SER A 119 -0.58 22.59 13.18
N GLN A 120 -0.91 22.44 14.47
CA GLN A 120 -0.61 23.46 15.50
C GLN A 120 -1.05 24.88 15.13
N GLY A 121 -2.20 25.00 14.44
CA GLY A 121 -2.74 26.29 13.99
C GLY A 121 -2.10 26.85 12.69
N MET A 122 -1.10 26.18 12.14
CA MET A 122 -0.48 26.56 10.86
C MET A 122 -1.13 25.82 9.70
N ASN A 123 -1.49 26.56 8.66
CA ASN A 123 -2.02 25.98 7.43
C ASN A 123 -0.88 25.69 6.45
N MET A 124 -0.94 24.50 5.86
CA MET A 124 0.01 24.08 4.83
C MET A 124 -0.72 23.46 3.65
N THR A 125 -0.11 23.60 2.50
CA THR A 125 -0.54 22.93 1.26
C THR A 125 0.57 22.01 0.78
N ILE A 126 0.25 20.74 0.59
CA ILE A 126 1.17 19.77 0.00
C ILE A 126 0.70 19.52 -1.43
N LYS A 127 1.43 20.00 -2.41
CA LYS A 127 1.19 19.70 -3.81
C LYS A 127 1.74 18.33 -4.14
N LEU A 128 0.98 17.53 -4.88
CA LEU A 128 1.33 16.18 -5.28
C LEU A 128 1.27 16.05 -6.79
N SER A 129 2.22 15.35 -7.37
CA SER A 129 2.12 14.87 -8.75
C SER A 129 2.73 13.48 -8.83
N GLY A 130 2.18 12.65 -9.69
CA GLY A 130 2.67 11.29 -9.87
C GLY A 130 2.68 10.90 -11.34
N LYS A 131 3.70 10.12 -11.69
CA LYS A 131 3.85 9.53 -13.00
C LYS A 131 4.08 8.03 -12.84
N LYS A 132 3.34 7.25 -13.61
CA LYS A 132 3.54 5.80 -13.67
C LYS A 132 4.88 5.50 -14.32
N VAL A 133 5.71 4.71 -13.65
CA VAL A 133 7.06 4.35 -14.10
C VAL A 133 7.26 2.84 -14.26
N GLY A 134 6.25 2.03 -13.92
CA GLY A 134 6.33 0.59 -14.07
C GLY A 134 5.27 -0.17 -13.27
N THR A 135 5.58 -1.41 -12.99
CA THR A 135 4.82 -2.31 -12.12
C THR A 135 5.65 -2.63 -10.88
N CYS A 136 4.99 -3.07 -9.83
CA CYS A 136 5.64 -3.45 -8.58
C CYS A 136 4.90 -4.61 -7.92
N ASP A 137 5.61 -5.34 -7.08
CA ASP A 137 5.05 -6.39 -6.25
C ASP A 137 4.71 -5.84 -4.86
N ASN A 138 3.70 -6.41 -4.20
CA ASN A 138 3.22 -6.01 -2.87
C ASN A 138 2.71 -4.55 -2.81
N PRO A 139 1.65 -4.20 -3.55
CA PRO A 139 1.03 -2.88 -3.46
C PRO A 139 0.45 -2.64 -2.05
N GLN A 140 0.66 -1.43 -1.55
CA GLN A 140 0.14 -0.98 -0.25
C GLN A 140 -1.23 -0.34 -0.39
#